data_1a8a4d64aa528e63ea4fb1f8c8b61225
#
_entry.id   1a8a4d64aa528e63ea4fb1f8c8b61225
#
_cell.length_a   1.000
_cell.length_b   1.000
_cell.length_c   1.000
_cell.angle_alpha   90.00
_cell.angle_beta   90.00
_cell.angle_gamma   90.00
#
_symmetry.space_group_name_H-M   'P 1'
#
loop_
_entity.id
_entity.type
_entity.pdbx_description
1 polymer ?
#
loop_
_entity_poly.entity_id
_entity_poly.type
_entity_poly.pdbx_seq_one_letter_code
_entity_poly.pdbx_strand_id
1 'polypeptide(L)'
;KVRRLVAGSLLTASALTCIVPLWGQNNIQTAKAAQEGQYIYSRVFTDLKKNLEKEKTRKELEEKEAMEQIIAREYESLESEIEEYLKKYTDYPVPDNKPFKSYMDAETIKDKSSKQYAMKSTFLLDYNTGIYMIGNRYACALGSFYSTDIGTEFDIVLESGEVIPCVLADVKDDKHTDSLNQYTVANGSIVEFIVHTSTLIPNIS
;
A
#
# COMPACT_ATOMS: atom_id res chain seq x y z
N LYS A 1 24.37 8.67 6.00
CA LYS A 1 25.80 8.82 6.41
C LYS A 1 25.98 8.13 7.73
N VAL A 2 26.41 6.88 7.69
CA VAL A 2 26.79 6.11 8.87
C VAL A 2 28.24 6.49 9.20
N ARG A 3 28.50 7.07 10.35
CA ARG A 3 29.84 7.25 10.88
C ARG A 3 30.22 5.99 11.64
N ARG A 4 31.20 5.28 11.11
CA ARG A 4 31.91 4.20 11.81
C ARG A 4 32.60 4.82 13.04
N LEU A 5 32.27 4.35 14.23
CA LEU A 5 33.12 4.42 15.41
C LEU A 5 33.96 3.15 15.47
N VAL A 6 35.20 3.26 15.06
CA VAL A 6 36.22 2.23 15.31
C VAL A 6 36.83 2.60 16.65
N ALA A 7 36.48 1.89 17.71
CA ALA A 7 37.25 1.86 18.94
C ALA A 7 38.05 0.60 18.93
N GLY A 8 39.22 0.67 18.29
CA GLY A 8 40.23 -0.35 18.45
C GLY A 8 41.09 0.00 19.66
N SER A 9 41.04 -0.82 20.65
CA SER A 9 42.18 -1.07 21.53
C SER A 9 42.18 -2.54 21.87
N LEU A 10 42.83 -3.28 20.99
CA LEU A 10 43.45 -4.57 21.38
C LEU A 10 44.49 -4.22 22.44
N LEU A 11 44.15 -4.37 23.69
CA LEU A 11 45.12 -4.63 24.72
C LEU A 11 45.62 -6.07 24.48
N THR A 12 46.65 -6.16 23.66
CA THR A 12 47.48 -7.33 23.60
C THR A 12 47.99 -7.59 25.01
N ALA A 13 47.54 -8.67 25.59
CA ALA A 13 48.18 -9.25 26.76
C ALA A 13 49.57 -9.73 26.33
N SER A 14 50.49 -8.78 26.12
CA SER A 14 51.89 -9.09 25.98
C SER A 14 52.46 -9.26 27.39
N ALA A 15 52.70 -10.54 27.68
CA ALA A 15 53.76 -11.08 28.46
C ALA A 15 54.30 -10.14 29.57
N LEU A 16 53.70 -10.19 30.74
CA LEU A 16 54.45 -10.01 31.95
C LEU A 16 55.32 -11.22 32.13
N THR A 17 56.47 -11.24 31.45
CA THR A 17 57.60 -12.04 31.88
C THR A 17 58.07 -11.43 33.19
N CYS A 18 57.52 -11.92 34.29
CA CYS A 18 58.03 -11.66 35.62
C CYS A 18 59.45 -12.25 35.69
N ILE A 19 60.43 -11.35 35.75
CA ILE A 19 61.77 -11.65 36.20
C ILE A 19 61.64 -12.19 37.63
N VAL A 20 61.83 -13.49 37.82
CA VAL A 20 61.79 -14.14 39.12
C VAL A 20 63.14 -13.87 39.80
N PRO A 21 63.21 -13.10 40.88
CA PRO A 21 64.42 -13.11 41.70
C PRO A 21 64.50 -14.42 42.45
N LEU A 22 65.62 -15.09 42.32
CA LEU A 22 66.06 -16.29 43.07
C LEU A 22 66.15 -15.93 44.55
N TRP A 23 65.08 -16.05 45.34
CA TRP A 23 65.16 -16.20 46.79
C TRP A 23 63.96 -17.02 47.28
N GLY A 24 64.33 -18.11 47.98
CA GLY A 24 63.39 -19.13 48.38
C GLY A 24 62.36 -18.71 49.44
N GLN A 25 61.28 -19.48 49.51
CA GLN A 25 60.16 -19.50 50.44
C GLN A 25 59.00 -18.41 50.27
N ASN A 26 59.25 -17.23 49.70
CA ASN A 26 58.17 -16.29 49.41
C ASN A 26 57.43 -16.55 48.07
N ASN A 27 57.97 -17.45 47.25
CA ASN A 27 57.48 -17.70 45.89
C ASN A 27 56.12 -18.42 45.84
N ILE A 28 55.77 -19.21 46.87
CA ILE A 28 54.49 -19.96 46.87
C ILE A 28 53.31 -19.05 47.17
N GLN A 29 53.49 -18.04 48.02
CA GLN A 29 52.40 -17.08 48.32
C GLN A 29 52.18 -16.11 47.18
N THR A 30 53.24 -15.64 46.52
CA THR A 30 53.12 -14.76 45.35
C THR A 30 52.58 -15.52 44.12
N ALA A 31 52.94 -16.77 43.91
CA ALA A 31 52.37 -17.62 42.86
C ALA A 31 50.87 -17.92 43.11
N LYS A 32 50.48 -18.20 44.36
CA LYS A 32 49.07 -18.36 44.72
C LYS A 32 48.28 -17.10 44.53
N ALA A 33 48.77 -15.93 44.95
CA ALA A 33 48.10 -14.65 44.76
C ALA A 33 47.96 -14.30 43.25
N ALA A 34 48.97 -14.61 42.41
CA ALA A 34 48.87 -14.41 40.97
C ALA A 34 47.85 -15.35 40.32
N GLN A 35 47.78 -16.59 40.79
CA GLN A 35 46.82 -17.57 40.30
C GLN A 35 45.37 -17.21 40.73
N GLU A 36 45.20 -16.78 41.97
CA GLU A 36 43.92 -16.25 42.46
C GLU A 36 43.47 -14.99 41.70
N GLY A 37 44.40 -14.06 41.45
CA GLY A 37 44.14 -12.89 40.63
C GLY A 37 43.70 -13.22 39.22
N GLN A 38 44.38 -14.20 38.58
CA GLN A 38 44.01 -14.65 37.23
C GLN A 38 42.64 -15.37 37.21
N TYR A 39 42.30 -16.10 38.27
CA TYR A 39 41.01 -16.76 38.43
C TYR A 39 39.88 -15.71 38.61
N ILE A 40 40.08 -14.69 39.44
CA ILE A 40 39.14 -13.59 39.65
C ILE A 40 38.92 -12.86 38.34
N TYR A 41 39.97 -12.51 37.59
CA TYR A 41 39.89 -11.85 36.29
C TYR A 41 39.09 -12.66 35.28
N SER A 42 39.33 -13.94 35.18
CA SER A 42 38.62 -14.81 34.25
C SER A 42 37.13 -14.91 34.58
N ARG A 43 36.77 -14.96 35.87
CA ARG A 43 35.40 -15.01 36.33
C ARG A 43 34.65 -13.70 36.05
N VAL A 44 35.26 -12.55 36.40
CA VAL A 44 34.71 -11.25 36.14
C VAL A 44 34.49 -11.01 34.64
N PHE A 45 35.45 -11.41 33.80
CA PHE A 45 35.34 -11.29 32.36
C PHE A 45 34.19 -12.15 31.82
N THR A 46 34.02 -13.36 32.31
CA THR A 46 32.94 -14.26 31.92
C THR A 46 31.58 -13.69 32.32
N ASP A 47 31.45 -13.15 33.53
CA ASP A 47 30.22 -12.52 34.01
C ASP A 47 29.87 -11.26 33.21
N LEU A 48 30.86 -10.43 32.88
CA LEU A 48 30.66 -9.25 32.02
C LEU A 48 30.18 -9.65 30.62
N LYS A 49 30.81 -10.69 30.03
CA LYS A 49 30.40 -11.18 28.72
C LYS A 49 28.96 -11.69 28.75
N LYS A 50 28.59 -12.48 29.77
CA LYS A 50 27.23 -12.99 29.95
C LYS A 50 26.19 -11.87 30.15
N ASN A 51 26.55 -10.81 30.87
CA ASN A 51 25.67 -9.66 31.07
C ASN A 51 25.52 -8.86 29.79
N LEU A 52 26.59 -8.70 29.01
CA LEU A 52 26.54 -8.04 27.71
C LEU A 52 25.64 -8.78 26.70
N GLU A 53 25.74 -10.11 26.66
CA GLU A 53 24.86 -10.94 25.82
C GLU A 53 23.40 -10.83 26.24
N LYS A 54 23.10 -10.87 27.55
CA LYS A 54 21.75 -10.66 28.06
C LYS A 54 21.19 -9.29 27.69
N GLU A 55 21.99 -8.25 27.83
CA GLU A 55 21.60 -6.89 27.47
C GLU A 55 21.31 -6.74 25.98
N LYS A 56 22.13 -7.39 25.14
CA LYS A 56 21.93 -7.41 23.69
C LYS A 56 20.63 -8.11 23.33
N THR A 57 20.39 -9.31 23.90
CA THR A 57 19.14 -10.05 23.65
C THR A 57 17.91 -9.28 24.12
N ARG A 58 18.00 -8.58 25.27
CA ARG A 58 16.90 -7.74 25.76
C ARG A 58 16.57 -6.60 24.80
N LYS A 59 17.60 -5.90 24.28
CA LYS A 59 17.39 -4.82 23.31
C LYS A 59 16.80 -5.33 21.99
N GLU A 60 17.29 -6.46 21.50
CA GLU A 60 16.74 -7.07 20.27
C GLU A 60 15.25 -7.45 20.45
N LEU A 61 14.86 -7.92 21.63
CA LEU A 61 13.48 -8.24 21.95
C LEU A 61 12.61 -6.96 22.03
N GLU A 62 13.11 -5.94 22.73
CA GLU A 62 12.42 -4.65 22.85
C GLU A 62 12.20 -3.98 21.47
N GLU A 63 13.21 -4.02 20.60
CA GLU A 63 13.11 -3.50 19.23
C GLU A 63 12.07 -4.29 18.40
N LYS A 64 12.04 -5.62 18.56
CA LYS A 64 11.08 -6.47 17.88
C LYS A 64 9.65 -6.18 18.34
N GLU A 65 9.42 -6.10 19.63
CA GLU A 65 8.10 -5.78 20.21
C GLU A 65 7.62 -4.39 19.77
N ALA A 66 8.52 -3.41 19.72
CA ALA A 66 8.20 -2.07 19.24
C ALA A 66 7.80 -2.08 17.76
N MET A 67 8.50 -2.86 16.93
CA MET A 67 8.18 -3.01 15.51
C MET A 67 6.83 -3.69 15.30
N GLU A 68 6.53 -4.76 16.06
CA GLU A 68 5.24 -5.45 16.00
C GLU A 68 4.08 -4.51 16.38
N GLN A 69 4.29 -3.62 17.35
CA GLN A 69 3.27 -2.61 17.73
C GLN A 69 3.05 -1.57 16.64
N ILE A 70 4.09 -1.14 15.93
CA ILE A 70 3.96 -0.22 14.80
C ILE A 70 3.15 -0.86 13.68
N ILE A 71 3.50 -2.09 13.30
CA ILE A 71 2.80 -2.86 12.29
C ILE A 71 1.32 -3.03 12.65
N ALA A 72 1.01 -3.40 13.90
CA ALA A 72 -0.37 -3.56 14.35
C ALA A 72 -1.19 -2.28 14.22
N ARG A 73 -0.62 -1.13 14.57
CA ARG A 73 -1.30 0.17 14.41
C ARG A 73 -1.55 0.54 12.96
N GLU A 74 -0.59 0.25 12.07
CA GLU A 74 -0.76 0.50 10.63
C GLU A 74 -1.87 -0.38 10.05
N TYR A 75 -1.98 -1.65 10.47
CA TYR A 75 -3.08 -2.54 10.09
C TYR A 75 -4.44 -2.02 10.58
N GLU A 76 -4.57 -1.63 11.84
CA GLU A 76 -5.82 -1.06 12.38
C GLU A 76 -6.24 0.22 11.62
N SER A 77 -5.27 1.08 11.28
CA SER A 77 -5.54 2.29 10.50
C SER A 77 -6.06 1.94 9.10
N LEU A 78 -5.41 0.97 8.43
CA LEU A 78 -5.81 0.53 7.10
C LEU A 78 -7.19 -0.14 7.10
N GLU A 79 -7.48 -0.99 8.09
CA GLU A 79 -8.81 -1.59 8.24
C GLU A 79 -9.90 -0.53 8.41
N SER A 80 -9.63 0.51 9.22
CA SER A 80 -10.55 1.64 9.42
C SER A 80 -10.81 2.42 8.12
N GLU A 81 -9.77 2.68 7.32
CA GLU A 81 -9.89 3.33 6.02
C GLU A 81 -10.70 2.50 5.03
N ILE A 82 -10.48 1.18 5.01
CA ILE A 82 -11.25 0.24 4.18
C ILE A 82 -12.72 0.22 4.60
N GLU A 83 -13.02 0.16 5.90
CA GLU A 83 -14.39 0.21 6.39
C GLU A 83 -15.10 1.52 6.03
N GLU A 84 -14.42 2.66 6.13
CA GLU A 84 -14.97 3.96 5.72
C GLU A 84 -15.22 3.99 4.21
N TYR A 85 -14.27 3.47 3.42
CA TYR A 85 -14.42 3.33 1.97
C TYR A 85 -15.63 2.47 1.61
N LEU A 86 -15.77 1.28 2.22
CA LEU A 86 -16.88 0.36 1.97
C LEU A 86 -18.24 0.96 2.37
N LYS A 87 -18.29 1.77 3.43
CA LYS A 87 -19.53 2.49 3.82
C LYS A 87 -19.94 3.56 2.80
N LYS A 88 -18.97 4.13 2.09
CA LYS A 88 -19.21 5.19 1.10
C LYS A 88 -19.77 4.64 -0.21
N TYR A 89 -19.48 3.39 -0.55
CA TYR A 89 -19.87 2.78 -1.81
C TYR A 89 -21.05 1.83 -1.60
N THR A 90 -22.08 1.99 -2.43
CA THR A 90 -23.21 1.06 -2.48
C THR A 90 -22.97 0.07 -3.61
N ASP A 91 -22.99 -1.22 -3.30
CA ASP A 91 -22.93 -2.27 -4.32
C ASP A 91 -24.30 -2.35 -5.03
N TYR A 92 -24.27 -2.18 -6.33
CA TYR A 92 -25.44 -2.36 -7.17
C TYR A 92 -25.38 -3.70 -7.88
N PRO A 93 -26.45 -4.51 -7.83
CA PRO A 93 -26.54 -5.74 -8.60
C PRO A 93 -26.53 -5.42 -10.09
N VAL A 94 -25.75 -6.19 -10.83
CA VAL A 94 -25.63 -6.09 -12.28
C VAL A 94 -26.49 -7.18 -12.91
N PRO A 95 -27.30 -6.90 -13.95
CA PRO A 95 -28.09 -7.91 -14.62
C PRO A 95 -27.23 -9.02 -15.23
N ASP A 96 -27.59 -10.28 -14.97
CA ASP A 96 -26.92 -11.45 -15.55
C ASP A 96 -27.05 -11.47 -17.08
N ASN A 97 -26.02 -12.03 -17.74
CA ASN A 97 -25.98 -12.27 -19.17
C ASN A 97 -26.18 -11.02 -20.06
N LYS A 98 -25.73 -9.87 -19.60
CA LYS A 98 -25.71 -8.63 -20.39
C LYS A 98 -24.28 -8.21 -20.71
N PRO A 99 -24.02 -7.67 -21.92
CA PRO A 99 -22.76 -7.00 -22.20
C PRO A 99 -22.54 -5.87 -21.22
N PHE A 100 -21.40 -5.84 -20.53
CA PHE A 100 -21.23 -4.81 -19.54
C PHE A 100 -20.93 -3.45 -20.16
N LYS A 101 -20.32 -3.40 -21.35
CA LYS A 101 -19.86 -2.16 -21.97
C LYS A 101 -20.36 -1.96 -23.40
N SER A 102 -20.52 -0.70 -23.76
CA SER A 102 -20.52 -0.16 -25.11
C SER A 102 -19.93 1.25 -25.06
N TYR A 103 -20.14 2.05 -26.10
CA TYR A 103 -19.67 3.44 -26.11
C TYR A 103 -20.73 4.37 -26.69
N MET A 104 -20.62 5.66 -26.32
CA MET A 104 -21.36 6.75 -26.93
C MET A 104 -20.42 7.88 -27.31
N ASP A 105 -20.72 8.57 -28.42
CA ASP A 105 -19.94 9.74 -28.81
C ASP A 105 -20.27 10.94 -27.93
N ALA A 106 -19.24 11.68 -27.46
CA ALA A 106 -19.43 12.87 -26.64
C ALA A 106 -20.26 13.96 -27.33
N GLU A 107 -20.33 13.95 -28.66
CA GLU A 107 -21.13 14.91 -29.43
C GLU A 107 -22.63 14.63 -29.36
N THR A 108 -23.04 13.48 -28.79
CA THR A 108 -24.46 13.21 -28.51
C THR A 108 -24.99 14.04 -27.32
N ILE A 109 -24.11 14.53 -26.44
CA ILE A 109 -24.45 15.43 -25.33
C ILE A 109 -24.58 16.85 -25.88
N LYS A 110 -25.81 17.28 -26.24
CA LYS A 110 -26.07 18.52 -26.97
C LYS A 110 -26.79 19.62 -26.17
N ASP A 111 -27.50 19.24 -25.09
CA ASP A 111 -28.24 20.23 -24.31
C ASP A 111 -27.30 21.10 -23.48
N LYS A 112 -27.08 22.33 -23.96
CA LYS A 112 -26.15 23.29 -23.35
C LYS A 112 -26.55 23.74 -21.94
N SER A 113 -27.79 23.51 -21.55
CA SER A 113 -28.31 23.83 -20.22
C SER A 113 -28.10 22.71 -19.20
N SER A 114 -27.74 21.53 -19.67
CA SER A 114 -27.61 20.35 -18.84
C SER A 114 -26.28 20.31 -18.05
N LYS A 115 -26.29 19.64 -16.91
CA LYS A 115 -25.08 19.35 -16.13
C LYS A 115 -24.09 18.52 -16.94
N GLN A 116 -24.55 17.57 -17.75
CA GLN A 116 -23.77 16.72 -18.64
C GLN A 116 -22.96 17.56 -19.64
N TYR A 117 -23.64 18.55 -20.27
CA TYR A 117 -22.95 19.44 -21.21
C TYR A 117 -21.91 20.32 -20.51
N ALA A 118 -22.21 20.84 -19.34
CA ALA A 118 -21.26 21.61 -18.56
C ALA A 118 -20.03 20.80 -18.22
N MET A 119 -20.21 19.51 -17.90
CA MET A 119 -19.12 18.58 -17.59
C MET A 119 -18.21 18.27 -18.78
N LYS A 120 -18.68 18.36 -20.04
CA LYS A 120 -17.83 18.20 -21.24
C LYS A 120 -16.60 19.10 -21.23
N SER A 121 -16.66 20.27 -20.58
CA SER A 121 -15.51 21.16 -20.46
C SER A 121 -14.34 20.60 -19.65
N THR A 122 -14.60 19.56 -18.85
CA THR A 122 -13.59 18.87 -18.04
C THR A 122 -13.07 17.59 -18.66
N PHE A 123 -13.58 17.21 -19.83
CA PHE A 123 -13.20 16.00 -20.54
C PHE A 123 -11.76 16.09 -21.07
N LEU A 124 -10.96 15.11 -20.72
CA LEU A 124 -9.60 14.92 -21.22
C LEU A 124 -9.60 13.65 -22.07
N LEU A 125 -9.18 13.77 -23.34
CA LEU A 125 -9.12 12.62 -24.22
C LEU A 125 -7.87 11.76 -23.88
N ASP A 126 -8.09 10.51 -23.56
CA ASP A 126 -7.00 9.54 -23.55
C ASP A 126 -6.72 9.08 -25.00
N TYR A 127 -5.63 9.58 -25.58
CA TYR A 127 -5.23 9.28 -26.96
C TYR A 127 -4.82 7.82 -27.17
N ASN A 128 -4.58 7.05 -26.09
CA ASN A 128 -4.27 5.63 -26.21
C ASN A 128 -5.52 4.78 -26.42
N THR A 129 -6.66 5.25 -25.97
CA THR A 129 -7.92 4.50 -26.00
C THR A 129 -9.00 5.20 -26.86
N GLY A 130 -8.97 6.52 -26.97
CA GLY A 130 -10.02 7.34 -27.56
C GLY A 130 -11.20 7.57 -26.61
N ILE A 131 -11.07 7.20 -25.34
CA ILE A 131 -12.09 7.37 -24.29
C ILE A 131 -11.83 8.69 -23.56
N TYR A 132 -12.88 9.40 -23.19
CA TYR A 132 -12.76 10.58 -22.35
C TYR A 132 -12.61 10.22 -20.88
N MET A 133 -11.80 11.00 -20.20
CA MET A 133 -11.54 10.90 -18.76
C MET A 133 -11.86 12.23 -18.07
N ILE A 134 -12.17 12.15 -16.78
CA ILE A 134 -12.26 13.28 -15.85
C ILE A 134 -11.33 12.97 -14.69
N GLY A 135 -10.25 13.71 -14.56
CA GLY A 135 -9.16 13.34 -13.67
C GLY A 135 -8.55 12.01 -14.06
N ASN A 136 -8.61 11.02 -13.17
CA ASN A 136 -8.11 9.66 -13.37
C ASN A 136 -9.22 8.63 -13.58
N ARG A 137 -10.47 9.07 -13.87
CA ARG A 137 -11.65 8.20 -14.02
C ARG A 137 -12.20 8.31 -15.44
N TYR A 138 -12.67 7.20 -15.99
CA TYR A 138 -13.32 7.19 -17.30
C TYR A 138 -14.70 7.83 -17.24
N ALA A 139 -14.99 8.70 -18.19
CA ALA A 139 -16.32 9.30 -18.34
C ALA A 139 -17.28 8.26 -18.92
N CYS A 140 -18.40 8.03 -18.23
CA CYS A 140 -19.36 6.99 -18.61
C CYS A 140 -20.80 7.48 -18.49
N ALA A 141 -21.69 6.77 -19.19
CA ALA A 141 -23.15 6.86 -19.04
C ALA A 141 -23.69 5.57 -18.41
N LEU A 142 -24.62 5.72 -17.47
CA LEU A 142 -25.37 4.64 -16.82
C LEU A 142 -26.88 4.89 -16.95
N GLY A 143 -27.67 3.83 -16.74
CA GLY A 143 -29.11 3.96 -16.52
C GLY A 143 -29.44 4.67 -15.21
N SER A 144 -30.60 5.30 -15.16
CA SER A 144 -31.05 6.05 -13.98
C SER A 144 -31.26 5.21 -12.72
N PHE A 145 -31.32 3.89 -12.85
CA PHE A 145 -31.32 2.94 -11.74
C PHE A 145 -30.09 3.09 -10.83
N TYR A 146 -28.91 3.35 -11.39
CA TYR A 146 -27.68 3.42 -10.64
C TYR A 146 -27.45 4.80 -10.00
N SER A 147 -27.66 5.86 -10.78
CA SER A 147 -27.59 7.24 -10.32
C SER A 147 -28.13 8.20 -11.39
N THR A 148 -28.67 9.32 -10.95
CA THR A 148 -29.00 10.47 -11.81
C THR A 148 -28.14 11.69 -11.53
N ASP A 149 -27.25 11.62 -10.55
CA ASP A 149 -26.44 12.77 -10.16
C ASP A 149 -25.10 12.77 -10.94
N ILE A 150 -25.03 13.67 -11.89
CA ILE A 150 -23.85 13.86 -12.75
C ILE A 150 -22.65 14.27 -11.90
N GLY A 151 -21.55 13.55 -12.08
CA GLY A 151 -20.33 13.68 -11.28
C GLY A 151 -20.18 12.59 -10.20
N THR A 152 -21.18 11.71 -10.04
CA THR A 152 -21.03 10.54 -9.16
C THR A 152 -19.87 9.67 -9.61
N GLU A 153 -18.91 9.43 -8.73
CA GLU A 153 -17.84 8.48 -8.94
C GLU A 153 -18.32 7.07 -8.62
N PHE A 154 -17.92 6.12 -9.46
CA PHE A 154 -18.20 4.71 -9.27
C PHE A 154 -17.08 3.85 -9.84
N ASP A 155 -17.02 2.60 -9.41
CA ASP A 155 -16.04 1.63 -9.88
C ASP A 155 -16.77 0.44 -10.53
N ILE A 156 -16.28 -0.01 -11.67
CA ILE A 156 -16.72 -1.25 -12.30
C ILE A 156 -15.76 -2.33 -11.84
N VAL A 157 -16.27 -3.31 -11.12
CA VAL A 157 -15.48 -4.46 -10.67
C VAL A 157 -15.76 -5.64 -11.59
N LEU A 158 -14.74 -6.10 -12.31
CA LEU A 158 -14.84 -7.24 -13.20
C LEU A 158 -14.78 -8.57 -12.42
N GLU A 159 -15.26 -9.66 -13.02
CA GLU A 159 -15.14 -11.00 -12.43
C GLU A 159 -13.70 -11.42 -12.15
N SER A 160 -12.73 -10.86 -12.89
CA SER A 160 -11.31 -11.05 -12.63
C SER A 160 -10.80 -10.39 -11.36
N GLY A 161 -11.61 -9.51 -10.73
CA GLY A 161 -11.20 -8.62 -9.64
C GLY A 161 -10.54 -7.31 -10.11
N GLU A 162 -10.41 -7.10 -11.42
CA GLU A 162 -9.92 -5.83 -11.96
C GLU A 162 -10.95 -4.72 -11.76
N VAL A 163 -10.48 -3.53 -11.37
CA VAL A 163 -11.30 -2.36 -11.08
C VAL A 163 -11.08 -1.30 -12.15
N ILE A 164 -12.18 -0.82 -12.75
CA ILE A 164 -12.18 0.26 -13.73
C ILE A 164 -12.82 1.49 -13.06
N PRO A 165 -12.05 2.52 -12.70
CA PRO A 165 -12.58 3.71 -12.07
C PRO A 165 -13.34 4.57 -13.09
N CYS A 166 -14.59 4.92 -12.78
CA CYS A 166 -15.49 5.67 -13.65
C CYS A 166 -16.13 6.85 -12.94
N VAL A 167 -16.66 7.78 -13.73
CA VAL A 167 -17.50 8.89 -13.27
C VAL A 167 -18.71 9.02 -14.17
N LEU A 168 -19.89 9.23 -13.56
CA LEU A 168 -21.14 9.44 -14.28
C LEU A 168 -21.12 10.80 -14.96
N ALA A 169 -20.95 10.80 -16.27
CA ALA A 169 -20.92 12.01 -17.08
C ALA A 169 -22.19 12.20 -17.93
N ASP A 170 -22.97 11.12 -18.10
CA ASP A 170 -24.30 11.18 -18.73
C ASP A 170 -25.24 10.11 -18.13
N VAL A 171 -26.54 10.32 -18.27
CA VAL A 171 -27.56 9.35 -17.85
C VAL A 171 -28.30 8.90 -19.09
N LYS A 172 -28.42 7.59 -19.26
CA LYS A 172 -29.19 7.00 -20.36
C LYS A 172 -30.66 7.44 -20.27
N ASP A 173 -31.24 7.81 -21.40
CA ASP A 173 -32.66 8.15 -21.47
C ASP A 173 -33.50 6.89 -21.18
N ASP A 174 -34.36 6.94 -20.18
CA ASP A 174 -35.18 5.83 -19.70
C ASP A 174 -36.03 5.19 -20.82
N LYS A 175 -36.40 5.94 -21.86
CA LYS A 175 -37.12 5.40 -23.03
C LYS A 175 -36.27 4.40 -23.85
N HIS A 176 -34.98 4.39 -23.68
CA HIS A 176 -34.02 3.50 -24.38
C HIS A 176 -33.51 2.40 -23.51
N THR A 177 -33.85 2.39 -22.22
CA THR A 177 -33.46 1.39 -21.24
C THR A 177 -34.55 0.36 -20.98
N ASP A 178 -34.21 -0.72 -20.26
CA ASP A 178 -35.17 -1.69 -19.78
C ASP A 178 -36.15 -1.12 -18.75
N SER A 179 -37.13 -1.90 -18.32
CA SER A 179 -38.17 -1.46 -17.37
C SER A 179 -37.64 -1.05 -15.99
N LEU A 180 -36.41 -1.42 -15.65
CA LEU A 180 -35.73 -1.04 -14.42
C LEU A 180 -34.66 0.03 -14.64
N ASN A 181 -34.49 0.52 -15.86
CA ASN A 181 -33.47 1.50 -16.25
C ASN A 181 -32.04 1.08 -15.94
N GLN A 182 -31.71 -0.22 -16.11
CA GLN A 182 -30.41 -0.77 -15.81
C GLN A 182 -29.49 -0.84 -17.04
N TYR A 183 -30.02 -1.17 -18.22
CA TYR A 183 -29.24 -1.34 -19.45
C TYR A 183 -29.98 -0.84 -20.69
N THR A 184 -29.22 -0.53 -21.74
CA THR A 184 -29.78 -0.11 -23.03
C THR A 184 -30.44 -1.30 -23.74
N VAL A 185 -31.73 -1.22 -24.09
CA VAL A 185 -32.47 -2.33 -24.73
C VAL A 185 -31.87 -2.71 -26.07
N ALA A 186 -31.40 -1.75 -26.88
CA ALA A 186 -30.93 -1.98 -28.23
C ALA A 186 -29.66 -2.85 -28.31
N ASN A 187 -28.73 -2.71 -27.37
CA ASN A 187 -27.45 -3.41 -27.38
C ASN A 187 -27.15 -4.18 -26.08
N GLY A 188 -28.03 -4.08 -25.09
CA GLY A 188 -27.89 -4.76 -23.79
C GLY A 188 -26.83 -4.14 -22.85
N SER A 189 -26.13 -3.08 -23.26
CA SER A 189 -25.03 -2.53 -22.47
C SER A 189 -25.47 -1.89 -21.17
N ILE A 190 -24.75 -2.20 -20.10
CA ILE A 190 -24.93 -1.61 -18.77
C ILE A 190 -24.23 -0.26 -18.72
N VAL A 191 -22.98 -0.21 -19.10
CA VAL A 191 -22.15 1.00 -19.12
C VAL A 191 -21.88 1.43 -20.56
N GLU A 192 -21.89 2.72 -20.84
CA GLU A 192 -21.42 3.28 -22.11
C GLU A 192 -20.27 4.26 -21.83
N PHE A 193 -19.08 3.91 -22.29
CA PHE A 193 -17.93 4.81 -22.22
C PHE A 193 -18.12 6.00 -23.16
N ILE A 194 -17.85 7.20 -22.70
CA ILE A 194 -17.91 8.40 -23.54
C ILE A 194 -16.62 8.52 -24.32
N VAL A 195 -16.74 8.53 -25.64
CA VAL A 195 -15.60 8.46 -26.56
C VAL A 195 -15.57 9.62 -27.55
N HIS A 196 -14.43 9.83 -28.16
CA HIS A 196 -14.30 10.56 -29.40
C HIS A 196 -14.20 9.53 -30.55
N THR A 197 -15.31 9.32 -31.26
CA THR A 197 -15.43 8.18 -32.22
C THR A 197 -14.36 8.14 -33.28
N SER A 198 -13.85 9.30 -33.76
CA SER A 198 -12.82 9.34 -34.78
C SER A 198 -11.42 8.92 -34.28
N THR A 199 -11.23 8.85 -32.98
CA THR A 199 -9.94 8.44 -32.33
C THR A 199 -10.05 7.12 -31.57
N LEU A 200 -11.25 6.53 -31.52
CA LEU A 200 -11.46 5.25 -30.83
C LEU A 200 -10.63 4.15 -31.51
N ILE A 201 -9.83 3.45 -30.73
CA ILE A 201 -9.00 2.37 -31.26
C ILE A 201 -9.87 1.12 -31.50
N PRO A 202 -9.78 0.47 -32.69
CA PRO A 202 -10.69 -0.62 -33.07
C PRO A 202 -10.69 -1.84 -32.17
N ASN A 203 -9.74 -2.04 -31.29
CA ASN A 203 -9.56 -3.22 -30.44
C ASN A 203 -9.80 -2.99 -28.95
N ILE A 204 -10.52 -1.94 -28.56
CA ILE A 204 -11.02 -1.76 -27.18
C ILE A 204 -12.36 -2.49 -26.98
N SER A 205 -12.52 -3.64 -27.54
CA SER A 205 -13.72 -4.48 -27.36
C SER A 205 -13.49 -5.52 -26.28
#